data_a92b1d8be7c2d790286ef3cc6317a1dd
#
_entry.id   a92b1d8be7c2d790286ef3cc6317a1dd
#
_cell.length_a   1.000
_cell.length_b   1.000
_cell.length_c   1.000
_cell.angle_alpha   90.00
_cell.angle_beta   90.00
_cell.angle_gamma   90.00
#
_symmetry.space_group_name_H-M   'P 1'
#
loop_
_entity.id
_entity.type
_entity.pdbx_description
1 polymer ?
#
loop_
_entity_poly.entity_id
_entity_poly.type
_entity_poly.pdbx_seq_one_letter_code
_entity_poly.pdbx_strand_id
1 'polypeptide(L)'
;ANGQFYNGLQMSFGKNKVQYYDYYWQYYRFDDFDCYFNEYGGDLAQFTADYATRKLAEIEDFFDYSLEKRIIFIIFNKNSEYKQSNIGLVTFDEDSYNTGGFNRIIKNKVMLYYEGDHEAYKRQIAASITEVIINEMLYNADVKDRISSSSLIYMPDWYIKGLFHYVGSGWDYDAENRVKDGFKSGKFKNINHLEYDDAIDAGQSFWRFIGKKYGDALIPNIIYLTKIYKNVNDGFLYVIGQNLNDVLKEWNNYYAEEFSGDKNLPAEDANTVRKSKKEQIYQQVKVSPGGDYIAYVTNDWGRKRIWLYNQATGKRKIIFRKEPRFEQVVDNTYPVIAWHPSGKILT
;
A
#
# COMPACT_ATOMS: atom_id res chain seq x y z
N ALA A 1 -7.12 -30.52 2.58
CA ALA A 1 -5.65 -30.51 2.52
C ALA A 1 -5.17 -29.33 3.36
N ASN A 2 -4.39 -29.59 4.40
CA ASN A 2 -3.74 -28.54 5.18
C ASN A 2 -2.65 -27.91 4.31
N GLY A 3 -3.00 -26.84 3.58
CA GLY A 3 -2.05 -26.09 2.78
C GLY A 3 -1.19 -25.22 3.68
N GLN A 4 0.00 -25.64 4.01
CA GLN A 4 0.98 -24.77 4.62
C GLN A 4 1.61 -23.89 3.52
N PHE A 5 1.36 -22.59 3.58
CA PHE A 5 2.02 -21.61 2.73
C PHE A 5 3.43 -21.32 3.25
N TYR A 6 4.22 -22.36 3.32
CA TYR A 6 5.58 -22.28 3.79
C TYR A 6 6.52 -21.87 2.64
N ASN A 7 7.35 -20.87 2.87
CA ASN A 7 8.28 -20.36 1.87
C ASN A 7 9.61 -21.11 1.80
N GLY A 8 9.75 -22.23 2.51
CA GLY A 8 10.96 -23.04 2.55
C GLY A 8 12.09 -22.50 3.45
N LEU A 9 11.90 -21.34 4.10
CA LEU A 9 12.87 -20.80 5.03
C LEU A 9 12.63 -21.43 6.43
N GLN A 10 13.60 -22.17 6.91
CA GLN A 10 13.57 -22.66 8.29
C GLN A 10 13.94 -21.53 9.23
N MET A 11 13.05 -21.23 10.15
CA MET A 11 13.31 -20.29 11.23
C MET A 11 14.21 -20.96 12.27
N SER A 12 15.17 -20.22 12.82
CA SER A 12 15.96 -20.69 13.95
C SER A 12 15.06 -20.99 15.14
N PHE A 13 15.46 -21.96 15.95
CA PHE A 13 14.71 -22.36 17.16
C PHE A 13 14.37 -21.14 18.03
N GLY A 14 13.13 -21.07 18.48
CA GLY A 14 12.62 -19.99 19.34
C GLY A 14 12.21 -18.71 18.62
N LYS A 15 12.43 -18.57 17.31
CA LYS A 15 12.02 -17.40 16.51
C LYS A 15 10.68 -17.58 15.79
N ASN A 16 10.07 -18.75 15.82
CA ASN A 16 8.73 -18.97 15.26
C ASN A 16 7.67 -18.24 16.09
N LYS A 17 6.75 -17.58 15.41
CA LYS A 17 5.56 -17.04 16.08
C LYS A 17 4.61 -18.14 16.48
N VAL A 18 3.97 -17.95 17.63
CA VAL A 18 2.84 -18.78 18.02
C VAL A 18 1.66 -18.39 17.14
N GLN A 19 1.10 -19.35 16.45
CA GLN A 19 -0.16 -19.19 15.73
C GLN A 19 -1.30 -19.48 16.70
N TYR A 20 -2.13 -18.46 16.95
CA TYR A 20 -3.22 -18.55 17.93
C TYR A 20 -4.51 -19.10 17.35
N TYR A 21 -4.62 -19.16 16.03
CA TYR A 21 -5.78 -19.64 15.32
C TYR A 21 -5.41 -20.74 14.36
N ASP A 22 -6.24 -21.76 14.27
CA ASP A 22 -6.15 -22.75 13.21
C ASP A 22 -6.79 -22.19 11.96
N TYR A 23 -6.06 -22.19 10.85
CA TYR A 23 -6.55 -21.74 9.57
C TYR A 23 -6.97 -22.91 8.71
N TYR A 24 -8.26 -23.00 8.41
CA TYR A 24 -8.82 -23.98 7.47
C TYR A 24 -8.88 -23.38 6.09
N TRP A 25 -7.79 -23.52 5.35
CA TRP A 25 -7.67 -22.94 4.04
C TRP A 25 -8.55 -23.63 3.01
N GLN A 26 -9.34 -22.83 2.29
CA GLN A 26 -10.10 -23.17 1.10
C GLN A 26 -9.56 -22.35 -0.06
N TYR A 27 -9.92 -22.69 -1.30
CA TYR A 27 -9.53 -21.89 -2.44
C TYR A 27 -10.53 -21.94 -3.58
N TYR A 28 -10.58 -20.84 -4.34
CA TYR A 28 -11.19 -20.76 -5.65
C TYR A 28 -10.09 -20.75 -6.71
N ARG A 29 -10.32 -21.48 -7.82
CA ARG A 29 -9.38 -21.53 -8.94
C ARG A 29 -9.98 -20.84 -10.15
N PHE A 30 -9.21 -19.92 -10.73
CA PHE A 30 -9.49 -19.21 -11.97
C PHE A 30 -8.40 -19.51 -13.00
N ASP A 31 -8.52 -18.98 -14.23
CA ASP A 31 -7.55 -19.30 -15.29
C ASP A 31 -6.14 -18.76 -14.98
N ASP A 32 -6.02 -17.54 -14.45
CA ASP A 32 -4.74 -16.86 -14.26
C ASP A 32 -4.29 -16.79 -12.80
N PHE A 33 -5.15 -17.13 -11.85
CA PHE A 33 -4.84 -17.07 -10.43
C PHE A 33 -5.68 -18.02 -9.58
N ASP A 34 -5.18 -18.27 -8.37
CA ASP A 34 -5.91 -18.98 -7.32
C ASP A 34 -6.12 -18.02 -6.11
N CYS A 35 -7.31 -18.02 -5.51
CA CYS A 35 -7.64 -17.25 -4.31
C CYS A 35 -7.79 -18.20 -3.12
N TYR A 36 -6.82 -18.21 -2.22
CA TYR A 36 -6.88 -18.95 -0.95
C TYR A 36 -7.42 -18.06 0.16
N PHE A 37 -8.35 -18.59 0.92
CA PHE A 37 -9.00 -17.90 2.02
C PHE A 37 -9.30 -18.86 3.17
N ASN A 38 -9.48 -18.30 4.35
CA ASN A 38 -9.83 -19.07 5.54
C ASN A 38 -11.35 -18.94 5.84
N GLU A 39 -11.83 -19.56 6.91
CA GLU A 39 -13.22 -19.45 7.37
C GLU A 39 -13.72 -18.00 7.33
N TYR A 40 -14.96 -17.82 6.85
CA TYR A 40 -15.60 -16.49 6.65
C TYR A 40 -14.94 -15.58 5.61
N GLY A 41 -13.93 -16.05 4.88
CA GLY A 41 -13.24 -15.26 3.85
C GLY A 41 -13.79 -15.40 2.44
N GLY A 42 -14.84 -16.20 2.22
CA GLY A 42 -15.37 -16.51 0.89
C GLY A 42 -15.83 -15.30 0.10
N ASP A 43 -16.57 -14.39 0.73
CA ASP A 43 -17.06 -13.16 0.08
C ASP A 43 -15.88 -12.24 -0.31
N LEU A 44 -14.88 -12.13 0.56
CA LEU A 44 -13.68 -11.36 0.28
C LEU A 44 -12.85 -11.99 -0.84
N ALA A 45 -12.80 -13.31 -0.90
CA ALA A 45 -12.13 -14.04 -1.98
C ALA A 45 -12.84 -13.84 -3.33
N GLN A 46 -14.17 -13.86 -3.34
CA GLN A 46 -14.94 -13.56 -4.54
C GLN A 46 -14.72 -12.12 -5.00
N PHE A 47 -14.78 -11.16 -4.08
CA PHE A 47 -14.47 -9.75 -4.37
C PHE A 47 -13.06 -9.59 -4.96
N THR A 48 -12.08 -10.28 -4.37
CA THR A 48 -10.69 -10.28 -4.87
C THR A 48 -10.62 -10.80 -6.29
N ALA A 49 -11.30 -11.92 -6.57
CA ALA A 49 -11.31 -12.54 -7.89
C ALA A 49 -11.96 -11.63 -8.94
N ASP A 50 -13.13 -11.06 -8.64
CA ASP A 50 -13.84 -10.17 -9.55
C ASP A 50 -13.04 -8.91 -9.89
N TYR A 51 -12.33 -8.37 -8.91
CA TYR A 51 -11.47 -7.21 -9.12
C TYR A 51 -10.16 -7.57 -9.82
N ALA A 52 -9.50 -8.66 -9.40
CA ALA A 52 -8.23 -9.11 -9.97
C ALA A 52 -8.33 -9.47 -11.45
N THR A 53 -9.44 -10.13 -11.87
CA THR A 53 -9.65 -10.51 -13.29
C THR A 53 -9.56 -9.30 -14.21
N ARG A 54 -10.22 -8.20 -13.85
CA ARG A 54 -10.19 -6.98 -14.68
C ARG A 54 -8.85 -6.26 -14.58
N LYS A 55 -8.33 -6.18 -13.34
CA LYS A 55 -7.11 -5.39 -13.09
C LYS A 55 -5.85 -6.05 -13.64
N LEU A 56 -5.81 -7.38 -13.65
CA LEU A 56 -4.72 -8.13 -14.26
C LEU A 56 -4.64 -7.84 -15.76
N ALA A 57 -5.75 -7.93 -16.48
CA ALA A 57 -5.80 -7.64 -17.91
C ALA A 57 -5.38 -6.18 -18.22
N GLU A 58 -5.84 -5.20 -17.42
CA GLU A 58 -5.43 -3.81 -17.58
C GLU A 58 -3.92 -3.60 -17.40
N ILE A 59 -3.30 -4.29 -16.42
CA ILE A 59 -1.87 -4.13 -16.12
C ILE A 59 -1.01 -4.89 -17.14
N GLU A 60 -1.45 -6.06 -17.60
CA GLU A 60 -0.80 -6.81 -18.67
C GLU A 60 -0.78 -6.00 -19.99
N ASP A 61 -1.92 -5.37 -20.32
CA ASP A 61 -2.03 -4.48 -21.48
C ASP A 61 -1.12 -3.24 -21.34
N PHE A 62 -1.06 -2.66 -20.14
CA PHE A 62 -0.18 -1.51 -19.87
C PHE A 62 1.31 -1.83 -20.12
N PHE A 63 1.77 -3.03 -19.75
CA PHE A 63 3.16 -3.44 -19.91
C PHE A 63 3.44 -4.19 -21.22
N ASP A 64 2.40 -4.48 -22.01
CA ASP A 64 2.50 -5.41 -23.17
C ASP A 64 3.17 -6.74 -22.76
N TYR A 65 2.72 -7.27 -21.61
CA TYR A 65 3.33 -8.44 -20.98
C TYR A 65 2.28 -9.33 -20.34
N SER A 66 2.26 -10.61 -20.69
CA SER A 66 1.38 -11.62 -20.07
C SER A 66 2.16 -12.50 -19.10
N LEU A 67 1.60 -12.71 -17.91
CA LEU A 67 2.20 -13.56 -16.88
C LEU A 67 2.30 -15.01 -17.34
N GLU A 68 3.47 -15.61 -17.17
CA GLU A 68 3.68 -17.04 -17.43
C GLU A 68 3.14 -17.92 -16.29
N LYS A 69 3.17 -17.40 -15.06
CA LYS A 69 2.79 -18.14 -13.85
C LYS A 69 1.57 -17.56 -13.20
N ARG A 70 0.65 -18.44 -12.78
CA ARG A 70 -0.55 -18.07 -12.03
C ARG A 70 -0.20 -17.32 -10.76
N ILE A 71 -0.95 -16.28 -10.44
CA ILE A 71 -0.85 -15.60 -9.15
C ILE A 71 -1.58 -16.44 -8.08
N ILE A 72 -1.02 -16.51 -6.89
CA ILE A 72 -1.64 -17.15 -5.74
C ILE A 72 -1.95 -16.07 -4.71
N PHE A 73 -3.21 -15.65 -4.64
CA PHE A 73 -3.67 -14.75 -3.59
C PHE A 73 -3.95 -15.54 -2.31
N ILE A 74 -3.36 -15.12 -1.21
CA ILE A 74 -3.59 -15.66 0.13
C ILE A 74 -4.25 -14.55 0.95
N ILE A 75 -5.52 -14.72 1.25
CA ILE A 75 -6.39 -13.67 1.77
C ILE A 75 -6.63 -13.89 3.27
N PHE A 76 -6.26 -12.90 4.06
CA PHE A 76 -6.53 -12.85 5.49
C PHE A 76 -7.69 -11.89 5.77
N ASN A 77 -8.59 -12.29 6.67
CA ASN A 77 -9.75 -11.46 7.00
C ASN A 77 -9.37 -10.15 7.71
N LYS A 78 -8.18 -10.06 8.27
CA LYS A 78 -7.65 -8.85 8.93
C LYS A 78 -6.12 -8.87 9.04
N ASN A 79 -5.55 -7.70 9.24
CA ASN A 79 -4.11 -7.50 9.37
C ASN A 79 -3.49 -8.27 10.56
N SER A 80 -4.22 -8.38 11.68
CA SER A 80 -3.73 -9.14 12.83
C SER A 80 -3.55 -10.63 12.55
N GLU A 81 -4.35 -11.22 11.66
CA GLU A 81 -4.17 -12.60 11.19
C GLU A 81 -2.94 -12.71 10.30
N TYR A 82 -2.78 -11.79 9.36
CA TYR A 82 -1.60 -11.73 8.50
C TYR A 82 -0.30 -11.61 9.30
N LYS A 83 -0.28 -10.76 10.33
CA LYS A 83 0.87 -10.57 11.22
C LYS A 83 1.21 -11.78 12.10
N GLN A 84 0.31 -12.73 12.27
CA GLN A 84 0.59 -14.00 12.95
C GLN A 84 1.30 -15.01 12.03
N SER A 85 1.31 -14.78 10.74
CA SER A 85 2.03 -15.63 9.79
C SER A 85 3.54 -15.48 9.97
N ASN A 86 4.30 -16.56 9.70
CA ASN A 86 5.75 -16.54 9.65
C ASN A 86 6.30 -16.02 8.30
N ILE A 87 5.43 -15.47 7.45
CA ILE A 87 5.81 -15.03 6.12
C ILE A 87 6.64 -13.74 6.22
N GLY A 88 7.78 -13.73 5.55
CA GLY A 88 8.67 -12.57 5.51
C GLY A 88 9.61 -12.39 6.70
N LEU A 89 9.68 -13.39 7.58
CA LEU A 89 10.62 -13.38 8.70
C LEU A 89 12.02 -13.81 8.26
N VAL A 90 12.65 -13.00 7.42
CA VAL A 90 14.09 -13.10 7.17
C VAL A 90 14.75 -11.97 7.93
N THR A 91 15.09 -12.21 9.18
CA THR A 91 15.83 -11.26 9.98
C THR A 91 17.27 -11.72 10.11
N PHE A 92 18.17 -10.97 9.53
CA PHE A 92 19.61 -11.14 9.75
C PHE A 92 20.10 -10.36 10.99
N ASP A 93 19.24 -9.49 11.56
CA ASP A 93 19.57 -8.72 12.75
C ASP A 93 19.08 -9.43 14.02
N GLU A 94 19.99 -9.66 14.97
CA GLU A 94 19.70 -10.32 16.25
C GLU A 94 18.71 -9.53 17.12
N ASP A 95 18.54 -8.24 16.91
CA ASP A 95 17.68 -7.33 17.68
C ASP A 95 16.31 -7.06 17.07
N SER A 96 15.99 -7.60 15.88
CA SER A 96 14.69 -7.34 15.26
C SER A 96 13.58 -8.18 15.90
N TYR A 97 12.56 -7.51 16.39
CA TYR A 97 11.33 -8.14 16.83
C TYR A 97 10.70 -8.95 15.70
N ASN A 98 10.28 -10.17 16.01
CA ASN A 98 9.61 -11.05 15.07
C ASN A 98 8.21 -10.53 14.70
N THR A 99 8.13 -9.65 13.71
CA THR A 99 6.89 -9.00 13.25
C THR A 99 6.30 -9.67 12.04
N GLY A 100 6.05 -10.96 11.97
CA GLY A 100 5.49 -11.67 10.81
C GLY A 100 4.58 -10.84 9.90
N GLY A 101 4.30 -11.35 8.73
CA GLY A 101 3.53 -10.63 7.73
C GLY A 101 4.28 -9.46 7.08
N PHE A 102 5.61 -9.50 7.08
CA PHE A 102 6.42 -8.38 6.58
C PHE A 102 6.49 -8.34 5.04
N ASN A 103 6.61 -9.48 4.40
CA ASN A 103 6.64 -9.56 2.94
C ASN A 103 5.29 -10.03 2.40
N ARG A 104 4.61 -9.16 1.68
CA ARG A 104 3.31 -9.47 1.06
C ARG A 104 3.44 -10.34 -0.18
N ILE A 105 4.61 -10.35 -0.82
CA ILE A 105 4.84 -11.06 -2.08
C ILE A 105 6.05 -11.95 -1.96
N ILE A 106 5.85 -13.23 -2.25
CA ILE A 106 6.90 -14.23 -2.35
C ILE A 106 6.74 -14.95 -3.68
N LYS A 107 7.54 -14.59 -4.66
CA LYS A 107 7.44 -15.04 -6.05
C LYS A 107 6.08 -14.61 -6.64
N ASN A 108 5.20 -15.58 -6.96
CA ASN A 108 3.84 -15.38 -7.43
C ASN A 108 2.77 -15.46 -6.32
N LYS A 109 3.20 -15.55 -5.04
CA LYS A 109 2.28 -15.58 -3.88
C LYS A 109 2.10 -14.19 -3.31
N VAL A 110 0.87 -13.73 -3.32
CA VAL A 110 0.46 -12.41 -2.84
C VAL A 110 -0.35 -12.58 -1.55
N MET A 111 0.08 -11.95 -0.47
CA MET A 111 -0.62 -11.94 0.80
C MET A 111 -1.42 -10.65 0.92
N LEU A 112 -2.73 -10.80 1.04
CA LEU A 112 -3.68 -9.71 1.18
C LEU A 112 -4.34 -9.75 2.54
N TYR A 113 -4.67 -8.59 3.10
CA TYR A 113 -5.46 -8.49 4.31
C TYR A 113 -6.47 -7.34 4.19
N TYR A 114 -7.64 -7.57 4.78
CA TYR A 114 -8.72 -6.60 4.75
C TYR A 114 -8.80 -5.82 6.08
N GLU A 115 -8.95 -4.50 5.99
CA GLU A 115 -9.04 -3.60 7.14
C GLU A 115 -10.38 -2.86 7.23
N GLY A 116 -11.40 -3.34 6.49
CA GLY A 116 -12.73 -2.75 6.48
C GLY A 116 -12.95 -1.68 5.40
N ASP A 117 -11.94 -1.36 4.60
CA ASP A 117 -12.00 -0.40 3.50
C ASP A 117 -11.74 -1.10 2.16
N HIS A 118 -12.77 -1.17 1.31
CA HIS A 118 -12.67 -1.82 0.01
C HIS A 118 -11.79 -1.05 -0.96
N GLU A 119 -11.73 0.27 -0.90
CA GLU A 119 -10.87 1.05 -1.79
C GLU A 119 -9.39 0.86 -1.44
N ALA A 120 -9.05 0.85 -0.16
CA ALA A 120 -7.71 0.50 0.29
C ALA A 120 -7.33 -0.94 -0.10
N TYR A 121 -8.30 -1.87 -0.02
CA TYR A 121 -8.10 -3.25 -0.39
C TYR A 121 -7.91 -3.43 -1.91
N LYS A 122 -8.67 -2.73 -2.75
CA LYS A 122 -8.47 -2.68 -4.21
C LYS A 122 -7.06 -2.18 -4.56
N ARG A 123 -6.62 -1.10 -3.93
CA ARG A 123 -5.25 -0.59 -4.12
C ARG A 123 -4.19 -1.62 -3.75
N GLN A 124 -4.41 -2.37 -2.68
CA GLN A 124 -3.52 -3.44 -2.25
C GLN A 124 -3.44 -4.57 -3.30
N ILE A 125 -4.58 -5.02 -3.84
CA ILE A 125 -4.64 -6.04 -4.91
C ILE A 125 -3.90 -5.54 -6.15
N ALA A 126 -4.25 -4.35 -6.62
CA ALA A 126 -3.72 -3.80 -7.86
C ALA A 126 -2.20 -3.55 -7.80
N ALA A 127 -1.70 -2.95 -6.72
CA ALA A 127 -0.26 -2.76 -6.52
C ALA A 127 0.48 -4.10 -6.46
N SER A 128 -0.12 -5.11 -5.85
CA SER A 128 0.47 -6.45 -5.75
C SER A 128 0.53 -7.16 -7.11
N ILE A 129 -0.51 -7.06 -7.94
CA ILE A 129 -0.49 -7.59 -9.32
C ILE A 129 0.62 -6.93 -10.12
N THR A 130 0.71 -5.59 -10.04
CA THR A 130 1.76 -4.83 -10.71
C THR A 130 3.15 -5.27 -10.27
N GLU A 131 3.35 -5.48 -8.97
CA GLU A 131 4.62 -5.97 -8.43
C GLU A 131 4.97 -7.36 -8.95
N VAL A 132 4.01 -8.29 -9.06
CA VAL A 132 4.26 -9.63 -9.61
C VAL A 132 4.68 -9.53 -11.07
N ILE A 133 3.97 -8.76 -11.89
CA ILE A 133 4.28 -8.58 -13.31
C ILE A 133 5.67 -7.97 -13.50
N ILE A 134 5.96 -6.86 -12.82
CA ILE A 134 7.27 -6.20 -12.94
C ILE A 134 8.40 -7.11 -12.45
N ASN A 135 8.19 -7.84 -11.36
CA ASN A 135 9.18 -8.79 -10.87
C ASN A 135 9.46 -9.92 -11.87
N GLU A 136 8.42 -10.42 -12.56
CA GLU A 136 8.61 -11.44 -13.61
C GLU A 136 9.29 -10.86 -14.83
N MET A 137 8.89 -9.66 -15.27
CA MET A 137 9.56 -8.94 -16.36
C MET A 137 11.05 -8.69 -16.09
N LEU A 138 11.39 -8.27 -14.87
CA LEU A 138 12.76 -7.89 -14.53
C LEU A 138 13.66 -9.10 -14.26
N TYR A 139 13.16 -10.13 -13.59
CA TYR A 139 14.00 -11.20 -13.01
C TYR A 139 13.73 -12.59 -13.59
N ASN A 140 12.86 -12.72 -14.60
CA ASN A 140 12.33 -13.97 -15.10
C ASN A 140 11.66 -14.85 -14.00
N ALA A 141 10.93 -15.87 -14.44
CA ALA A 141 10.16 -16.70 -13.51
C ALA A 141 11.00 -17.61 -12.60
N ASP A 142 12.33 -17.72 -12.81
CA ASP A 142 13.21 -18.63 -12.06
C ASP A 142 13.97 -17.95 -10.91
N VAL A 143 13.90 -18.61 -9.73
CA VAL A 143 14.49 -18.11 -8.47
C VAL A 143 16.02 -18.05 -8.50
N LYS A 144 16.68 -18.88 -9.29
CA LYS A 144 18.14 -18.87 -9.43
C LYS A 144 18.61 -17.59 -10.08
N ASP A 145 17.86 -17.10 -11.06
CA ASP A 145 18.17 -15.84 -11.75
C ASP A 145 17.93 -14.61 -10.88
N ARG A 146 16.99 -14.71 -9.93
CA ARG A 146 16.70 -13.63 -8.98
C ARG A 146 17.86 -13.38 -8.01
N ILE A 147 18.50 -14.43 -7.53
CA ILE A 147 19.66 -14.31 -6.61
C ILE A 147 20.90 -13.83 -7.38
N SER A 148 21.08 -14.27 -8.62
CA SER A 148 22.20 -13.84 -9.45
C SER A 148 21.98 -12.46 -10.10
N SER A 149 20.74 -12.08 -10.40
CA SER A 149 20.39 -10.83 -11.10
C SER A 149 20.07 -9.68 -10.14
N SER A 150 19.47 -9.95 -8.96
CA SER A 150 19.16 -8.92 -7.96
C SER A 150 20.40 -8.26 -7.36
N SER A 151 21.54 -8.95 -7.37
CA SER A 151 22.82 -8.37 -6.98
C SER A 151 23.38 -7.38 -8.01
N LEU A 152 22.75 -7.23 -9.17
CA LEU A 152 23.28 -6.47 -10.30
C LEU A 152 22.45 -5.26 -10.71
N ILE A 153 21.20 -5.13 -10.26
CA ILE A 153 20.35 -3.98 -10.56
C ILE A 153 19.89 -3.35 -9.24
N TYR A 154 20.49 -2.22 -8.93
CA TYR A 154 20.00 -1.40 -7.81
C TYR A 154 18.89 -0.49 -8.31
N MET A 155 17.66 -0.72 -7.80
CA MET A 155 16.51 0.16 -8.00
C MET A 155 16.10 0.73 -6.66
N PRO A 156 16.08 2.07 -6.50
CA PRO A 156 15.60 2.70 -5.27
C PRO A 156 14.13 2.37 -5.00
N ASP A 157 13.75 2.34 -3.73
CA ASP A 157 12.38 2.06 -3.31
C ASP A 157 11.36 2.99 -3.96
N TRP A 158 11.66 4.29 -4.04
CA TRP A 158 10.78 5.25 -4.69
C TRP A 158 10.54 4.93 -6.18
N TYR A 159 11.56 4.41 -6.88
CA TYR A 159 11.44 4.06 -8.29
C TYR A 159 10.50 2.88 -8.48
N ILE A 160 10.78 1.76 -7.81
CA ILE A 160 10.06 0.51 -8.06
C ILE A 160 8.69 0.46 -7.34
N LYS A 161 8.63 0.82 -6.06
CA LYS A 161 7.37 0.83 -5.30
C LYS A 161 6.43 1.95 -5.75
N GLY A 162 6.99 3.12 -6.10
CA GLY A 162 6.22 4.19 -6.70
C GLY A 162 5.54 3.77 -8.01
N LEU A 163 6.24 2.99 -8.84
CA LEU A 163 5.67 2.44 -10.07
C LEU A 163 4.51 1.45 -9.79
N PHE A 164 4.67 0.56 -8.81
CA PHE A 164 3.60 -0.36 -8.43
C PHE A 164 2.32 0.38 -8.05
N HIS A 165 2.46 1.46 -7.31
CA HIS A 165 1.33 2.27 -6.89
C HIS A 165 0.79 3.16 -8.02
N TYR A 166 1.64 3.68 -8.88
CA TYR A 166 1.20 4.47 -10.03
C TYR A 166 0.32 3.66 -10.98
N VAL A 167 0.80 2.50 -11.42
CA VAL A 167 0.08 1.64 -12.38
C VAL A 167 -1.07 0.90 -11.70
N GLY A 168 -0.84 0.35 -10.52
CA GLY A 168 -1.83 -0.46 -9.82
C GLY A 168 -2.93 0.37 -9.16
N SER A 169 -2.56 1.31 -8.31
CA SER A 169 -3.52 2.04 -7.47
C SER A 169 -4.12 3.26 -8.16
N GLY A 170 -3.48 3.78 -9.21
CA GLY A 170 -3.90 5.02 -9.86
C GLY A 170 -3.63 6.25 -8.98
N TRP A 171 -4.27 7.35 -9.33
CA TRP A 171 -4.13 8.64 -8.64
C TRP A 171 -5.46 9.12 -8.10
N ASP A 172 -5.54 9.33 -6.79
CA ASP A 172 -6.70 9.83 -6.10
C ASP A 172 -6.39 11.11 -5.28
N TYR A 173 -7.40 11.70 -4.67
CA TYR A 173 -7.24 12.88 -3.83
C TYR A 173 -6.37 12.65 -2.60
N ASP A 174 -6.35 11.43 -2.06
CA ASP A 174 -5.51 11.09 -0.91
C ASP A 174 -4.04 11.06 -1.32
N ALA A 175 -3.72 10.46 -2.47
CA ALA A 175 -2.38 10.48 -3.06
C ALA A 175 -1.93 11.92 -3.37
N GLU A 176 -2.81 12.73 -3.97
CA GLU A 176 -2.52 14.14 -4.26
C GLU A 176 -2.22 14.94 -2.99
N ASN A 177 -3.00 14.77 -1.94
CA ASN A 177 -2.79 15.46 -0.66
C ASN A 177 -1.48 15.05 0.01
N ARG A 178 -1.12 13.76 0.01
CA ARG A 178 0.16 13.29 0.56
C ARG A 178 1.34 13.83 -0.22
N VAL A 179 1.26 13.79 -1.55
CA VAL A 179 2.30 14.34 -2.43
C VAL A 179 2.46 15.84 -2.23
N LYS A 180 1.36 16.58 -2.14
CA LYS A 180 1.35 18.01 -1.88
C LYS A 180 1.99 18.35 -0.52
N ASP A 181 1.67 17.58 0.52
CA ASP A 181 2.32 17.73 1.83
C ASP A 181 3.83 17.45 1.75
N GLY A 182 4.23 16.40 1.04
CA GLY A 182 5.64 16.05 0.83
C GLY A 182 6.45 17.16 0.15
N PHE A 183 5.90 17.80 -0.89
CA PHE A 183 6.54 18.94 -1.54
C PHE A 183 6.54 20.19 -0.67
N LYS A 184 5.40 20.55 -0.06
CA LYS A 184 5.28 21.76 0.79
C LYS A 184 6.13 21.70 2.06
N SER A 185 6.21 20.53 2.69
CA SER A 185 7.04 20.31 3.88
C SER A 185 8.54 20.16 3.56
N GLY A 186 8.87 19.98 2.27
CA GLY A 186 10.24 19.76 1.81
C GLY A 186 10.78 18.35 2.09
N LYS A 187 9.92 17.39 2.41
CA LYS A 187 10.30 15.98 2.59
C LYS A 187 10.94 15.39 1.32
N PHE A 188 10.42 15.72 0.14
CA PHE A 188 10.85 15.13 -1.12
C PHE A 188 12.13 15.74 -1.73
N LYS A 189 12.83 16.64 -1.00
CA LYS A 189 14.06 17.25 -1.50
C LYS A 189 15.15 16.26 -1.88
N ASN A 190 15.21 15.13 -1.21
CA ASN A 190 16.20 14.08 -1.46
C ASN A 190 15.52 12.72 -1.62
N ILE A 191 14.97 12.50 -2.81
CA ILE A 191 14.14 11.33 -3.13
C ILE A 191 14.87 9.99 -2.86
N ASN A 192 16.20 9.94 -3.03
CA ASN A 192 16.99 8.72 -2.84
C ASN A 192 17.19 8.31 -1.36
N HIS A 193 16.82 9.17 -0.42
CA HIS A 193 16.88 8.88 1.01
C HIS A 193 15.50 8.69 1.65
N LEU A 194 14.45 8.64 0.82
CA LEU A 194 13.12 8.39 1.31
C LEU A 194 12.91 6.90 1.58
N GLU A 195 12.16 6.61 2.63
CA GLU A 195 11.83 5.26 3.06
C GLU A 195 10.31 5.10 3.21
N TYR A 196 9.83 3.87 3.22
CA TYR A 196 8.44 3.50 3.48
C TYR A 196 7.42 4.29 2.60
N ASP A 197 6.39 4.84 3.21
CA ASP A 197 5.29 5.52 2.53
C ASP A 197 5.75 6.80 1.81
N ASP A 198 6.71 7.55 2.36
CA ASP A 198 7.25 8.75 1.72
C ASP A 198 7.96 8.41 0.40
N ALA A 199 8.65 7.27 0.34
CA ALA A 199 9.26 6.80 -0.91
C ALA A 199 8.20 6.40 -1.95
N ILE A 200 7.14 5.74 -1.52
CA ILE A 200 6.02 5.34 -2.38
C ILE A 200 5.32 6.59 -2.96
N ASP A 201 4.96 7.54 -2.11
CA ASP A 201 4.23 8.74 -2.52
C ASP A 201 5.08 9.61 -3.48
N ALA A 202 6.36 9.82 -3.17
CA ALA A 202 7.27 10.53 -4.06
C ALA A 202 7.44 9.80 -5.40
N GLY A 203 7.63 8.50 -5.36
CA GLY A 203 7.78 7.68 -6.57
C GLY A 203 6.52 7.62 -7.41
N GLN A 204 5.33 7.48 -6.80
CA GLN A 204 4.06 7.52 -7.49
C GLN A 204 3.86 8.87 -8.22
N SER A 205 4.21 9.97 -7.56
CA SER A 205 4.16 11.31 -8.16
C SER A 205 5.16 11.47 -9.31
N PHE A 206 6.35 10.88 -9.18
CA PHE A 206 7.35 10.89 -10.24
C PHE A 206 6.85 10.16 -11.50
N TRP A 207 6.30 8.95 -11.35
CA TRP A 207 5.76 8.21 -12.47
C TRP A 207 4.54 8.88 -13.10
N ARG A 208 3.68 9.51 -12.28
CA ARG A 208 2.59 10.37 -12.79
C ARG A 208 3.11 11.53 -13.63
N PHE A 209 4.18 12.17 -13.19
CA PHE A 209 4.85 13.22 -13.98
C PHE A 209 5.37 12.68 -15.32
N ILE A 210 6.02 11.51 -15.30
CA ILE A 210 6.50 10.85 -16.54
C ILE A 210 5.34 10.57 -17.48
N GLY A 211 4.27 9.93 -16.99
CA GLY A 211 3.08 9.65 -17.81
C GLY A 211 2.43 10.90 -18.39
N LYS A 212 2.26 11.97 -17.59
CA LYS A 212 1.67 13.22 -18.04
C LYS A 212 2.54 13.96 -19.06
N LYS A 213 3.84 13.98 -18.86
CA LYS A 213 4.75 14.77 -19.70
C LYS A 213 5.20 14.06 -20.96
N TYR A 214 5.52 12.77 -20.82
CA TYR A 214 6.13 11.99 -21.89
C TYR A 214 5.22 10.90 -22.45
N GLY A 215 4.13 10.57 -21.73
CA GLY A 215 3.17 9.52 -22.06
C GLY A 215 3.44 8.20 -21.36
N ASP A 216 2.37 7.53 -20.94
CA ASP A 216 2.41 6.25 -20.23
C ASP A 216 3.08 5.13 -21.06
N ALA A 217 2.93 5.17 -22.38
CA ALA A 217 3.51 4.18 -23.28
C ALA A 217 5.05 4.10 -23.24
N LEU A 218 5.73 5.11 -22.67
CA LEU A 218 7.19 5.05 -22.51
C LEU A 218 7.64 4.30 -21.26
N ILE A 219 6.75 4.16 -20.27
CA ILE A 219 7.10 3.55 -18.98
C ILE A 219 7.58 2.10 -19.13
N PRO A 220 6.89 1.22 -19.88
CA PRO A 220 7.37 -0.15 -20.12
C PRO A 220 8.76 -0.18 -20.75
N ASN A 221 9.04 0.71 -21.68
CA ASN A 221 10.33 0.81 -22.35
C ASN A 221 11.45 1.25 -21.38
N ILE A 222 11.17 2.21 -20.48
CA ILE A 222 12.12 2.63 -19.43
C ILE A 222 12.47 1.43 -18.55
N ILE A 223 11.48 0.65 -18.12
CA ILE A 223 11.70 -0.54 -17.29
C ILE A 223 12.49 -1.60 -18.04
N TYR A 224 12.14 -1.87 -19.29
CA TYR A 224 12.84 -2.83 -20.13
C TYR A 224 14.32 -2.45 -20.33
N LEU A 225 14.62 -1.20 -20.67
CA LEU A 225 16.00 -0.74 -20.83
C LEU A 225 16.75 -0.66 -19.50
N THR A 226 16.08 -0.34 -18.38
CA THR A 226 16.68 -0.47 -17.05
C THR A 226 17.15 -1.89 -16.78
N LYS A 227 16.35 -2.91 -17.18
CA LYS A 227 16.75 -4.32 -17.09
C LYS A 227 17.99 -4.63 -17.95
N ILE A 228 17.98 -4.23 -19.23
CA ILE A 228 19.04 -4.52 -20.19
C ILE A 228 20.37 -3.90 -19.76
N TYR A 229 20.36 -2.61 -19.41
CA TYR A 229 21.56 -1.87 -19.02
C TYR A 229 21.92 -2.03 -17.54
N LYS A 230 21.05 -2.66 -16.74
CA LYS A 230 21.20 -2.83 -15.29
C LYS A 230 21.39 -1.49 -14.54
N ASN A 231 20.83 -0.43 -15.09
CA ASN A 231 21.00 0.93 -14.59
C ASN A 231 19.74 1.76 -14.88
N VAL A 232 19.18 2.36 -13.84
CA VAL A 232 17.98 3.19 -13.95
C VAL A 232 18.23 4.44 -14.81
N ASN A 233 19.40 5.09 -14.64
CA ASN A 233 19.75 6.28 -15.43
C ASN A 233 19.77 6.00 -16.93
N ASP A 234 20.31 4.85 -17.33
CA ASP A 234 20.39 4.47 -18.75
C ASP A 234 19.00 4.19 -19.32
N GLY A 235 18.09 3.61 -18.53
CA GLY A 235 16.70 3.47 -18.92
C GLY A 235 16.05 4.81 -19.33
N PHE A 236 16.27 5.87 -18.55
CA PHE A 236 15.80 7.22 -18.90
C PHE A 236 16.54 7.83 -20.09
N LEU A 237 17.86 7.73 -20.08
CA LEU A 237 18.69 8.33 -21.14
C LEU A 237 18.32 7.82 -22.53
N TYR A 238 18.13 6.51 -22.66
CA TYR A 238 17.84 5.92 -23.98
C TYR A 238 16.38 6.04 -24.42
N VAL A 239 15.43 6.20 -23.50
CA VAL A 239 14.01 6.34 -23.83
C VAL A 239 13.60 7.81 -23.97
N ILE A 240 14.01 8.64 -23.01
CA ILE A 240 13.61 10.06 -22.95
C ILE A 240 14.67 10.99 -23.52
N GLY A 241 15.92 10.53 -23.62
CA GLY A 241 17.04 11.36 -24.09
C GLY A 241 17.65 12.25 -23.00
N GLN A 242 17.28 12.03 -21.74
CA GLN A 242 17.74 12.82 -20.59
C GLN A 242 18.23 11.89 -19.47
N ASN A 243 19.22 12.34 -18.70
CA ASN A 243 19.66 11.61 -17.53
C ASN A 243 18.64 11.77 -16.38
N LEU A 244 18.60 10.79 -15.48
CA LEU A 244 17.66 10.74 -14.37
C LEU A 244 17.70 12.01 -13.48
N ASN A 245 18.88 12.58 -13.25
CA ASN A 245 19.01 13.77 -12.40
C ASN A 245 18.31 15.00 -13.00
N ASP A 246 18.34 15.14 -14.33
CA ASP A 246 17.66 16.25 -15.00
C ASP A 246 16.16 16.02 -15.03
N VAL A 247 15.70 14.78 -15.24
CA VAL A 247 14.29 14.40 -15.11
C VAL A 247 13.75 14.65 -13.70
N LEU A 248 14.55 14.35 -12.65
CA LEU A 248 14.17 14.64 -11.26
C LEU A 248 14.09 16.16 -10.98
N LYS A 249 14.95 16.98 -11.58
CA LYS A 249 14.80 18.45 -11.49
C LYS A 249 13.52 18.93 -12.13
N GLU A 250 13.18 18.41 -13.30
CA GLU A 250 11.94 18.73 -13.99
C GLU A 250 10.70 18.32 -13.20
N TRP A 251 10.71 17.13 -12.59
CA TRP A 251 9.68 16.67 -11.69
C TRP A 251 9.48 17.62 -10.50
N ASN A 252 10.57 18.04 -9.85
CA ASN A 252 10.50 19.02 -8.76
C ASN A 252 9.88 20.36 -9.22
N ASN A 253 10.29 20.87 -10.38
CA ASN A 253 9.76 22.10 -10.92
C ASN A 253 8.28 21.98 -11.28
N TYR A 254 7.88 20.88 -11.89
CA TYR A 254 6.50 20.59 -12.25
C TYR A 254 5.56 20.70 -11.04
N TYR A 255 5.89 20.02 -9.93
CA TYR A 255 5.05 20.08 -8.73
C TYR A 255 5.18 21.39 -7.96
N ALA A 256 6.32 22.06 -8.02
CA ALA A 256 6.46 23.40 -7.46
C ALA A 256 5.53 24.40 -8.16
N GLU A 257 5.35 24.27 -9.47
CA GLU A 257 4.41 25.08 -10.25
C GLU A 257 2.95 24.64 -9.99
N GLU A 258 2.65 23.34 -10.05
CA GLU A 258 1.30 22.80 -9.85
C GLU A 258 0.72 23.22 -8.49
N PHE A 259 1.55 23.21 -7.44
CA PHE A 259 1.13 23.57 -6.08
C PHE A 259 1.37 25.04 -5.69
N SER A 260 1.83 25.87 -6.62
CA SER A 260 2.12 27.30 -6.33
C SER A 260 0.86 28.13 -6.07
N GLY A 261 -0.25 27.78 -6.73
CA GLY A 261 -1.52 28.50 -6.65
C GLY A 261 -2.18 28.53 -5.26
N ASP A 262 -1.81 27.57 -4.42
CA ASP A 262 -2.39 27.44 -3.08
C ASP A 262 -1.86 28.46 -2.04
N LYS A 263 -0.87 29.26 -2.38
CA LYS A 263 -0.31 30.27 -1.47
C LYS A 263 -1.28 31.39 -1.13
N ASN A 264 -2.34 31.53 -1.90
CA ASN A 264 -3.30 32.62 -1.81
C ASN A 264 -4.66 32.21 -1.25
N LEU A 265 -4.85 30.95 -0.85
CA LEU A 265 -6.04 30.62 -0.09
C LEU A 265 -5.89 31.29 1.29
N PRO A 266 -6.80 32.24 1.65
CA PRO A 266 -6.78 32.79 3.00
C PRO A 266 -6.85 31.60 3.95
N ALA A 267 -6.02 31.65 4.98
CA ALA A 267 -6.26 30.81 6.16
C ALA A 267 -7.59 31.27 6.74
N GLU A 268 -8.68 30.84 6.11
CA GLU A 268 -10.00 30.98 6.72
C GLU A 268 -9.88 30.34 8.11
N ASP A 269 -10.45 31.01 9.11
CA ASP A 269 -10.48 30.57 10.48
C ASP A 269 -10.88 29.10 10.56
N ALA A 270 -9.89 28.22 10.37
CA ALA A 270 -10.07 26.80 10.51
C ALA A 270 -10.45 26.58 11.96
N ASN A 271 -11.74 26.38 12.22
CA ASN A 271 -12.23 26.00 13.53
C ASN A 271 -11.53 24.73 13.96
N THR A 272 -10.43 24.88 14.67
CA THR A 272 -9.67 23.75 15.19
C THR A 272 -10.52 23.01 16.21
N VAL A 273 -11.18 21.95 15.79
CA VAL A 273 -11.98 21.07 16.67
C VAL A 273 -11.14 20.54 17.83
N ARG A 274 -9.85 20.29 17.57
CA ARG A 274 -8.90 19.87 18.59
C ARG A 274 -7.45 20.03 18.13
N LYS A 275 -6.61 20.55 19.01
CA LYS A 275 -5.16 20.45 18.86
C LYS A 275 -4.74 18.99 19.11
N SER A 276 -4.01 18.40 18.17
CA SER A 276 -3.47 17.05 18.34
C SER A 276 -2.45 17.03 19.48
N LYS A 277 -2.46 15.98 20.26
CA LYS A 277 -1.32 15.67 21.13
C LYS A 277 -0.21 15.09 20.27
N LYS A 278 1.04 15.34 20.66
CA LYS A 278 2.19 14.72 20.02
C LYS A 278 1.96 13.19 19.92
N GLU A 279 2.17 12.62 18.75
CA GLU A 279 2.02 11.19 18.48
C GLU A 279 0.59 10.62 18.46
N GLN A 280 -0.46 11.43 18.61
CA GLN A 280 -1.82 10.94 18.48
C GLN A 280 -2.33 11.12 17.04
N ILE A 281 -2.62 10.00 16.36
CA ILE A 281 -3.17 9.98 15.01
C ILE A 281 -4.70 9.91 15.08
N TYR A 282 -5.35 10.77 14.30
CA TYR A 282 -6.80 10.79 14.12
C TYR A 282 -7.11 10.31 12.71
N GLN A 283 -7.97 9.32 12.59
CA GLN A 283 -8.38 8.78 11.31
C GLN A 283 -9.90 8.73 11.18
N GLN A 284 -10.39 8.45 9.97
CA GLN A 284 -11.83 8.33 9.69
C GLN A 284 -12.63 9.53 10.17
N VAL A 285 -12.14 10.75 9.95
CA VAL A 285 -12.89 11.96 10.31
C VAL A 285 -14.07 12.14 9.36
N LYS A 286 -15.29 12.03 9.87
CA LYS A 286 -16.54 12.08 9.10
C LYS A 286 -17.51 13.09 9.73
N VAL A 287 -17.92 14.07 8.93
CA VAL A 287 -18.97 15.03 9.35
C VAL A 287 -20.34 14.40 9.08
N SER A 288 -21.29 14.57 10.00
CA SER A 288 -22.67 14.12 9.79
C SER A 288 -23.32 14.90 8.62
N PRO A 289 -24.30 14.31 7.90
CA PRO A 289 -24.95 14.98 6.76
C PRO A 289 -25.55 16.35 7.09
N GLY A 290 -26.02 16.55 8.33
CA GLY A 290 -26.53 17.84 8.79
C GLY A 290 -25.47 18.81 9.33
N GLY A 291 -24.21 18.40 9.42
CA GLY A 291 -23.14 19.24 9.95
C GLY A 291 -23.07 19.31 11.48
N ASP A 292 -24.01 18.74 12.22
CA ASP A 292 -24.11 18.90 13.68
C ASP A 292 -23.03 18.15 14.45
N TYR A 293 -22.53 17.05 13.87
CA TYR A 293 -21.60 16.14 14.53
C TYR A 293 -20.39 15.82 13.66
N ILE A 294 -19.26 15.63 14.32
CA ILE A 294 -18.05 15.07 13.72
C ILE A 294 -17.70 13.77 14.43
N ALA A 295 -17.64 12.67 13.70
CA ALA A 295 -17.14 11.40 14.21
C ALA A 295 -15.68 11.22 13.77
N TYR A 296 -14.83 10.67 14.65
CA TYR A 296 -13.45 10.34 14.34
C TYR A 296 -12.95 9.19 15.19
N VAL A 297 -11.92 8.52 14.70
CA VAL A 297 -11.34 7.33 15.33
C VAL A 297 -9.93 7.63 15.85
N THR A 298 -9.62 7.09 17.02
CA THR A 298 -8.25 7.03 17.56
C THR A 298 -7.90 5.59 17.91
N ASN A 299 -6.63 5.24 17.72
CA ASN A 299 -6.06 3.98 18.17
C ASN A 299 -4.78 4.26 18.95
N ASP A 300 -4.83 4.05 20.26
CA ASP A 300 -3.68 4.23 21.15
C ASP A 300 -3.18 2.84 21.58
N TRP A 301 -2.19 2.30 20.90
CA TRP A 301 -1.62 0.97 21.20
C TRP A 301 -2.69 -0.14 21.26
N GLY A 302 -3.52 -0.22 20.23
CA GLY A 302 -4.63 -1.19 20.14
C GLY A 302 -5.91 -0.77 20.88
N ARG A 303 -5.90 0.32 21.62
CA ARG A 303 -7.11 0.88 22.26
C ARG A 303 -7.90 1.69 21.26
N LYS A 304 -8.84 1.06 20.59
CA LYS A 304 -9.67 1.70 19.57
C LYS A 304 -10.82 2.46 20.21
N ARG A 305 -11.01 3.73 19.81
CA ARG A 305 -12.11 4.56 20.27
C ARG A 305 -12.73 5.31 19.11
N ILE A 306 -14.05 5.31 19.04
CA ILE A 306 -14.82 6.19 18.16
C ILE A 306 -15.36 7.33 19.01
N TRP A 307 -15.03 8.53 18.61
CA TRP A 307 -15.44 9.77 19.26
C TRP A 307 -16.53 10.44 18.45
N LEU A 308 -17.48 11.04 19.15
CA LEU A 308 -18.48 11.91 18.58
C LEU A 308 -18.32 13.31 19.18
N TYR A 309 -18.09 14.29 18.34
CA TYR A 309 -17.99 15.70 18.69
C TYR A 309 -19.25 16.43 18.22
N ASN A 310 -19.88 17.17 19.11
CA ASN A 310 -21.04 18.03 18.81
C ASN A 310 -20.53 19.43 18.51
N GLN A 311 -20.79 19.94 17.32
CA GLN A 311 -20.28 21.24 16.87
C GLN A 311 -20.93 22.41 17.62
N ALA A 312 -22.22 22.33 17.94
CA ALA A 312 -22.95 23.40 18.64
C ALA A 312 -22.51 23.58 20.10
N THR A 313 -22.18 22.46 20.78
CA THR A 313 -21.86 22.51 22.22
C THR A 313 -20.35 22.42 22.50
N GLY A 314 -19.53 22.09 21.51
CA GLY A 314 -18.11 21.82 21.70
C GLY A 314 -17.80 20.57 22.52
N LYS A 315 -18.81 19.78 22.90
CA LYS A 315 -18.66 18.61 23.76
C LYS A 315 -18.37 17.36 22.90
N ARG A 316 -17.57 16.48 23.46
CA ARG A 316 -17.28 15.19 22.85
C ARG A 316 -17.57 14.03 23.79
N LYS A 317 -17.95 12.89 23.22
CA LYS A 317 -18.13 11.63 23.95
C LYS A 317 -17.53 10.47 23.18
N ILE A 318 -17.13 9.43 23.89
CA ILE A 318 -16.76 8.15 23.30
C ILE A 318 -18.06 7.36 23.08
N ILE A 319 -18.31 6.93 21.84
CA ILE A 319 -19.48 6.12 21.50
C ILE A 319 -19.13 4.65 21.31
N PHE A 320 -17.86 4.35 21.08
CA PHE A 320 -17.34 2.98 20.99
C PHE A 320 -15.96 2.91 21.63
N ARG A 321 -15.69 1.80 22.34
CA ARG A 321 -14.39 1.50 22.93
C ARG A 321 -14.09 0.01 22.79
N LYS A 322 -12.92 -0.30 22.26
CA LYS A 322 -12.34 -1.65 22.28
C LYS A 322 -10.97 -1.58 22.94
N GLU A 323 -10.81 -2.29 24.05
CA GLU A 323 -9.54 -2.42 24.74
C GLU A 323 -8.85 -3.73 24.28
N PRO A 324 -7.54 -3.74 24.11
CA PRO A 324 -6.81 -4.96 23.80
C PRO A 324 -6.93 -5.94 24.99
N ARG A 325 -7.27 -7.18 24.72
CA ARG A 325 -7.25 -8.25 25.73
C ARG A 325 -6.01 -9.07 25.48
N PHE A 326 -4.97 -8.97 26.30
CA PHE A 326 -3.78 -9.82 26.32
C PHE A 326 -3.31 -10.35 24.93
N GLU A 327 -3.60 -9.62 23.87
CA GLU A 327 -3.16 -9.96 22.52
C GLU A 327 -1.67 -9.66 22.46
N GLN A 328 -0.87 -10.63 22.08
CA GLN A 328 0.59 -10.44 21.97
C GLN A 328 0.96 -9.49 20.82
N VAL A 329 0.07 -9.28 19.87
CA VAL A 329 0.27 -8.35 18.76
C VAL A 329 -0.74 -7.21 18.87
N VAL A 330 -0.23 -5.99 18.98
CA VAL A 330 -1.06 -4.78 18.98
C VAL A 330 -1.73 -4.61 17.63
N ASP A 331 -3.07 -4.58 17.63
CA ASP A 331 -3.85 -4.32 16.44
C ASP A 331 -3.90 -2.79 16.22
N ASN A 332 -3.11 -2.31 15.25
CA ASN A 332 -3.01 -0.90 14.89
C ASN A 332 -4.03 -0.47 13.84
N THR A 333 -4.97 -1.31 13.44
CA THR A 333 -6.03 -0.94 12.51
C THR A 333 -7.02 0.05 13.13
N TYR A 334 -7.67 0.83 12.28
CA TYR A 334 -8.70 1.79 12.68
C TYR A 334 -10.07 1.31 12.22
N PRO A 335 -11.10 1.28 13.08
CA PRO A 335 -12.46 1.01 12.65
C PRO A 335 -12.87 1.97 11.53
N VAL A 336 -13.42 1.42 10.45
CA VAL A 336 -14.04 2.23 9.40
C VAL A 336 -15.41 2.67 9.88
N ILE A 337 -15.75 3.94 9.68
CA ILE A 337 -17.04 4.50 10.09
C ILE A 337 -17.71 5.21 8.91
N ALA A 338 -19.03 5.13 8.86
CA ALA A 338 -19.85 5.85 7.89
C ALA A 338 -21.12 6.39 8.51
N TRP A 339 -21.55 7.58 8.07
CA TRP A 339 -22.84 8.13 8.42
C TRP A 339 -23.92 7.61 7.47
N HIS A 340 -25.02 7.15 8.03
CA HIS A 340 -26.23 6.95 7.25
C HIS A 340 -26.72 8.32 6.72
N PRO A 341 -27.29 8.42 5.51
CA PRO A 341 -27.75 9.68 4.94
C PRO A 341 -28.72 10.48 5.83
N SER A 342 -29.49 9.79 6.67
CA SER A 342 -30.38 10.45 7.65
C SER A 342 -29.64 11.25 8.73
N GLY A 343 -28.32 11.10 8.89
CA GLY A 343 -27.54 11.74 9.95
C GLY A 343 -27.78 11.20 11.37
N LYS A 344 -28.65 10.20 11.53
CA LYS A 344 -29.04 9.66 12.84
C LYS A 344 -28.30 8.40 13.25
N ILE A 345 -27.70 7.71 12.30
CA ILE A 345 -27.03 6.42 12.49
C ILE A 345 -25.58 6.56 12.01
N LEU A 346 -24.64 6.12 12.84
CA LEU A 346 -23.24 5.92 12.50
C LEU A 346 -22.95 4.42 12.57
N THR A 347 -22.43 3.85 11.49
CA THR A 347 -22.03 2.44 11.36
C THR A 347 -20.53 2.31 11.27
#